data_dd16651c49e36477d63653df024f1537
#
_entry.id   dd16651c49e36477d63653df024f1537
#
_cell.length_a   1.000
_cell.length_b   1.000
_cell.length_c   1.000
_cell.angle_alpha   90.00
_cell.angle_beta   90.00
_cell.angle_gamma   90.00
#
_symmetry.space_group_name_H-M   'P 1'
#
loop_
_entity.id
_entity.type
_entity.pdbx_description
1 polymer ?
#
loop_
_entity_poly.entity_id
_entity_poly.type
_entity_poly.pdbx_seq_one_letter_code
_entity_poly.pdbx_strand_id
1 'polypeptide(L)'
;MAVGFSRDGIHFGELRKWTGRQPQADTHNFVFRDHRTGRFVLITRIWRNGQRIAAKCESSDFINWSDPVEIFRGRGFEDQIYSMPVFVYNGIYMGIPSVYHEGDVTEENYDTVDLRLAYSVNLDNWEEAVIGENFIERGSGNYPEGEFDCGCIYAAAPVPEGKRLYFYYMGGNGRHTGFRETSFSRGCLEKDCFVYYGQKNKAQEAVLTTNPFFFYGKNLSVLVRAGEESSVAVEVLDNEGCVHIKGKPGQRTENETEGGSAEWRKVVWEEGFGNEWKPGIHTLRIRFSQTQVYGIEGDLELIGIRYE
;
A
#
# COMPACT_ATOMS: atom_id res chain seq x y z
N MET A 1 16.39 21.91 10.39
CA MET A 1 15.71 21.86 9.09
C MET A 1 15.46 23.25 8.57
N ALA A 2 15.35 23.42 7.25
CA ALA A 2 15.03 24.69 6.59
C ALA A 2 14.09 24.42 5.40
N VAL A 3 13.35 25.43 4.98
CA VAL A 3 12.44 25.37 3.83
C VAL A 3 12.87 26.38 2.77
N GLY A 4 12.74 26.02 1.52
CA GLY A 4 13.00 26.89 0.37
C GLY A 4 11.82 26.90 -0.58
N PHE A 5 11.65 27.98 -1.30
CA PHE A 5 10.58 28.15 -2.28
C PHE A 5 11.16 28.41 -3.66
N SER A 6 10.54 27.84 -4.67
CA SER A 6 10.88 28.02 -6.06
C SER A 6 9.61 28.22 -6.89
N ARG A 7 9.71 28.98 -7.99
CA ARG A 7 8.61 29.13 -8.96
C ARG A 7 8.66 28.07 -10.06
N ASP A 8 9.82 27.51 -10.32
CA ASP A 8 10.08 26.60 -11.45
C ASP A 8 10.60 25.21 -11.00
N GLY A 9 10.81 25.01 -9.69
CA GLY A 9 11.36 23.78 -9.13
C GLY A 9 12.88 23.63 -9.30
N ILE A 10 13.55 24.60 -9.92
CA ILE A 10 15.00 24.58 -10.24
C ILE A 10 15.72 25.67 -9.47
N HIS A 11 15.20 26.90 -9.53
CA HIS A 11 15.83 28.07 -8.90
C HIS A 11 15.13 28.37 -7.57
N PHE A 12 15.80 28.07 -6.47
CA PHE A 12 15.30 28.28 -5.12
C PHE A 12 15.77 29.62 -4.57
N GLY A 13 14.88 30.32 -3.87
CA GLY A 13 15.20 31.53 -3.12
C GLY A 13 15.93 31.24 -1.82
N GLU A 14 16.00 32.25 -0.94
CA GLU A 14 16.64 32.11 0.36
C GLU A 14 15.97 31.04 1.23
N LEU A 15 16.79 30.20 1.88
CA LEU A 15 16.32 29.19 2.81
C LEU A 15 15.83 29.85 4.10
N ARG A 16 14.63 29.52 4.52
CA ARG A 16 14.04 29.95 5.79
C ARG A 16 14.19 28.86 6.84
N LYS A 17 14.68 29.22 8.00
CA LYS A 17 14.81 28.28 9.10
C LYS A 17 13.42 27.81 9.55
N TRP A 18 13.29 26.50 9.76
CA TRP A 18 12.11 25.91 10.37
C TRP A 18 11.89 26.50 11.77
N THR A 19 10.65 26.88 12.08
CA THR A 19 10.23 27.35 13.40
C THR A 19 9.54 26.23 14.16
N GLY A 20 9.77 26.13 15.47
CA GLY A 20 9.21 25.08 16.31
C GLY A 20 10.19 23.95 16.61
N ARG A 21 9.69 22.86 17.20
CA ARG A 21 10.48 21.69 17.56
C ARG A 21 10.79 20.88 16.31
N GLN A 22 12.07 20.87 15.95
CA GLN A 22 12.53 20.12 14.78
C GLN A 22 12.64 18.63 15.10
N PRO A 23 12.13 17.73 14.24
CA PRO A 23 12.44 16.32 14.34
C PRO A 23 13.93 16.09 14.09
N GLN A 24 14.52 15.15 14.83
CA GLN A 24 15.90 14.73 14.61
C GLN A 24 15.93 13.67 13.50
N ALA A 25 15.82 14.12 12.26
CA ALA A 25 15.66 13.24 11.11
C ALA A 25 16.62 13.63 9.98
N ASP A 26 17.73 12.92 9.93
CA ASP A 26 18.71 12.90 8.84
C ASP A 26 18.33 11.86 7.77
N THR A 27 17.05 11.78 7.44
CA THR A 27 16.47 10.76 6.57
C THR A 27 15.66 11.40 5.44
N HIS A 28 15.03 10.57 4.63
CA HIS A 28 14.08 10.97 3.59
C HIS A 28 12.84 11.60 4.23
N ASN A 29 12.79 12.93 4.25
CA ASN A 29 11.66 13.70 4.74
C ASN A 29 10.71 13.95 3.57
N PHE A 30 9.49 13.49 3.65
CA PHE A 30 8.52 13.54 2.56
C PHE A 30 7.38 14.49 2.89
N VAL A 31 7.10 15.46 2.02
CA VAL A 31 6.01 16.43 2.22
C VAL A 31 5.00 16.33 1.09
N PHE A 32 3.73 16.36 1.44
CA PHE A 32 2.62 16.47 0.49
C PHE A 32 1.54 17.42 1.04
N ARG A 33 0.63 17.83 0.17
CA ARG A 33 -0.56 18.58 0.57
C ARG A 33 -1.70 17.60 0.74
N ASP A 34 -2.23 17.51 1.95
CA ASP A 34 -3.35 16.66 2.24
C ASP A 34 -4.63 17.17 1.55
N HIS A 35 -5.27 16.32 0.75
CA HIS A 35 -6.44 16.66 -0.04
C HIS A 35 -7.71 16.87 0.80
N ARG A 36 -7.76 16.32 2.02
CA ARG A 36 -8.92 16.43 2.92
C ARG A 36 -8.90 17.72 3.74
N THR A 37 -7.74 18.07 4.25
CA THR A 37 -7.58 19.24 5.12
C THR A 37 -7.00 20.46 4.41
N GLY A 38 -6.38 20.26 3.24
CA GLY A 38 -5.65 21.29 2.51
C GLY A 38 -4.34 21.72 3.18
N ARG A 39 -3.94 21.09 4.30
CA ARG A 39 -2.69 21.38 5.01
C ARG A 39 -1.52 20.67 4.36
N PHE A 40 -0.32 21.19 4.58
CA PHE A 40 0.90 20.45 4.30
C PHE A 40 1.17 19.46 5.40
N VAL A 41 1.49 18.22 5.02
CA VAL A 41 1.87 17.14 5.93
C VAL A 41 3.28 16.71 5.59
N LEU A 42 4.14 16.75 6.58
CA LEU A 42 5.49 16.20 6.52
C LEU A 42 5.49 14.85 7.21
N ILE A 43 5.89 13.82 6.50
CA ILE A 43 6.25 12.52 7.07
C ILE A 43 7.76 12.52 7.29
N THR A 44 8.15 12.24 8.51
CA THR A 44 9.51 12.33 9.00
C THR A 44 9.81 11.20 9.97
N ARG A 45 11.00 11.19 10.57
CA ARG A 45 11.42 10.21 11.56
C ARG A 45 11.64 10.87 12.91
N ILE A 46 11.24 10.19 13.96
CA ILE A 46 11.61 10.49 15.35
C ILE A 46 12.30 9.28 15.97
N TRP A 47 12.94 9.52 17.11
CA TRP A 47 13.55 8.48 17.92
C TRP A 47 12.81 8.34 19.25
N ARG A 48 12.44 7.10 19.61
CA ARG A 48 11.93 6.77 20.95
C ARG A 48 12.57 5.46 21.44
N ASN A 49 13.18 5.50 22.61
CA ASN A 49 13.83 4.33 23.21
C ASN A 49 14.85 3.66 22.27
N GLY A 50 15.60 4.46 21.50
CA GLY A 50 16.59 3.98 20.55
C GLY A 50 16.01 3.46 19.23
N GLN A 51 14.69 3.45 19.03
CA GLN A 51 14.04 3.00 17.80
C GLN A 51 13.67 4.14 16.89
N ARG A 52 13.78 3.90 15.58
CA ARG A 52 13.33 4.81 14.50
C ARG A 52 11.85 4.59 14.25
N ILE A 53 11.07 5.68 14.22
CA ILE A 53 9.61 5.66 14.15
C ILE A 53 9.16 6.72 13.17
N ALA A 54 8.19 6.42 12.32
CA ALA A 54 7.57 7.41 11.45
C ALA A 54 6.68 8.35 12.25
N ALA A 55 6.80 9.64 11.96
CA ALA A 55 6.03 10.71 12.56
C ALA A 55 5.51 11.68 11.51
N LYS A 56 4.45 12.40 11.83
CA LYS A 56 3.94 13.50 11.01
C LYS A 56 4.08 14.85 11.72
N CYS A 57 4.30 15.88 10.93
CA CYS A 57 4.09 17.27 11.30
C CYS A 57 3.14 17.91 10.29
N GLU A 58 2.36 18.90 10.72
CA GLU A 58 1.41 19.60 9.87
C GLU A 58 1.70 21.09 9.83
N SER A 59 1.42 21.73 8.68
CA SER A 59 1.58 23.16 8.48
C SER A 59 0.49 23.71 7.56
N SER A 60 0.07 24.95 7.82
CA SER A 60 -0.82 25.70 6.92
C SER A 60 -0.06 26.57 5.91
N ASP A 61 1.20 26.90 6.18
CA ASP A 61 2.00 27.89 5.43
C ASP A 61 3.36 27.37 4.95
N PHE A 62 3.68 26.08 5.22
CA PHE A 62 4.96 25.44 4.92
C PHE A 62 6.17 25.99 5.72
N ILE A 63 5.96 26.92 6.63
CA ILE A 63 7.00 27.55 7.44
C ILE A 63 6.86 27.17 8.91
N ASN A 64 5.62 27.29 9.43
CA ASN A 64 5.28 26.99 10.81
C ASN A 64 4.69 25.58 10.89
N TRP A 65 5.39 24.67 11.56
CA TRP A 65 5.04 23.27 11.65
C TRP A 65 4.67 22.87 13.07
N SER A 66 3.73 21.96 13.20
CA SER A 66 3.41 21.35 14.49
C SER A 66 4.57 20.53 15.04
N ASP A 67 4.52 20.19 16.32
CA ASP A 67 5.40 19.17 16.88
C ASP A 67 5.19 17.82 16.17
N PRO A 68 6.25 16.99 16.06
CA PRO A 68 6.12 15.67 15.43
C PRO A 68 5.28 14.73 16.31
N VAL A 69 4.28 14.11 15.69
CA VAL A 69 3.41 13.09 16.28
C VAL A 69 3.72 11.75 15.64
N GLU A 70 3.96 10.73 16.46
CA GLU A 70 4.13 9.35 16.00
C GLU A 70 2.90 8.87 15.27
N ILE A 71 3.08 8.20 14.12
CA ILE A 71 2.00 7.67 13.30
C ILE A 71 2.17 6.19 12.97
N PHE A 72 3.41 5.70 12.84
CA PHE A 72 3.65 4.32 12.48
C PHE A 72 4.98 3.82 13.04
N ARG A 73 4.95 2.63 13.62
CA ARG A 73 6.07 1.98 14.29
C ARG A 73 6.24 0.56 13.77
N GLY A 74 7.49 0.14 13.60
CA GLY A 74 7.82 -1.26 13.35
C GLY A 74 7.77 -2.13 14.63
N ARG A 75 8.15 -3.38 14.50
CA ARG A 75 7.99 -4.43 15.51
C ARG A 75 9.24 -4.62 16.39
N GLY A 76 9.95 -3.58 16.72
CA GLY A 76 11.13 -3.64 17.56
C GLY A 76 12.40 -3.20 16.84
N PHE A 77 13.56 -3.67 17.27
CA PHE A 77 14.83 -3.34 16.65
C PHE A 77 15.06 -4.06 15.32
N GLU A 78 14.41 -5.21 15.15
CA GLU A 78 14.42 -5.99 13.91
C GLU A 78 13.72 -5.28 12.76
N ASP A 79 12.72 -4.45 13.08
CA ASP A 79 11.88 -3.76 12.12
C ASP A 79 11.69 -2.29 12.52
N GLN A 80 12.59 -1.39 12.16
CA GLN A 80 12.49 0.03 12.47
C GLN A 80 12.06 0.83 11.24
N ILE A 81 11.25 1.86 11.41
CA ILE A 81 10.82 2.70 10.29
C ILE A 81 11.85 3.79 10.02
N TYR A 82 12.63 3.61 8.97
CA TYR A 82 13.68 4.55 8.58
C TYR A 82 13.12 5.79 7.90
N SER A 83 12.22 5.62 6.95
CA SER A 83 11.46 6.65 6.23
C SER A 83 10.15 6.07 5.71
N MET A 84 9.21 6.92 5.31
CA MET A 84 7.93 6.47 4.76
C MET A 84 7.35 7.52 3.81
N PRO A 85 7.66 7.49 2.50
CA PRO A 85 6.92 8.26 1.51
C PRO A 85 5.44 7.89 1.52
N VAL A 86 4.58 8.90 1.43
CA VAL A 86 3.11 8.73 1.48
C VAL A 86 2.49 9.32 0.21
N PHE A 87 1.52 8.63 -0.36
CA PHE A 87 0.73 9.08 -1.50
C PHE A 87 -0.74 8.73 -1.30
N VAL A 88 -1.62 9.42 -2.01
CA VAL A 88 -3.06 9.14 -1.97
C VAL A 88 -3.43 8.27 -3.15
N TYR A 89 -4.14 7.19 -2.89
CA TYR A 89 -4.66 6.28 -3.91
C TYR A 89 -6.11 5.89 -3.60
N ASN A 90 -7.04 6.16 -4.52
CA ASN A 90 -8.47 5.89 -4.36
C ASN A 90 -9.05 6.36 -3.01
N GLY A 91 -8.61 7.54 -2.53
CA GLY A 91 -9.08 8.13 -1.27
C GLY A 91 -8.44 7.55 0.00
N ILE A 92 -7.52 6.60 -0.11
CA ILE A 92 -6.76 6.01 0.98
C ILE A 92 -5.33 6.56 0.94
N TYR A 93 -4.74 6.79 2.11
CA TYR A 93 -3.33 7.11 2.20
C TYR A 93 -2.53 5.80 2.16
N MET A 94 -1.62 5.71 1.21
CA MET A 94 -0.68 4.61 1.05
C MET A 94 0.71 5.07 1.46
N GLY A 95 1.44 4.24 2.18
CA GLY A 95 2.81 4.49 2.61
C GLY A 95 3.76 3.40 2.13
N ILE A 96 5.00 3.78 1.84
CA ILE A 96 6.07 2.83 1.52
C ILE A 96 7.13 2.94 2.61
N PRO A 97 6.92 2.30 3.78
CA PRO A 97 7.93 2.29 4.83
C PRO A 97 9.21 1.60 4.36
N SER A 98 10.33 2.33 4.51
CA SER A 98 11.66 1.76 4.45
C SER A 98 11.94 1.16 5.82
N VAL A 99 11.98 -0.16 5.91
CA VAL A 99 12.15 -0.92 7.15
C VAL A 99 13.62 -1.25 7.33
N TYR A 100 14.22 -0.70 8.36
CA TYR A 100 15.61 -0.91 8.72
C TYR A 100 15.74 -2.03 9.77
N HIS A 101 16.59 -2.99 9.47
CA HIS A 101 16.87 -4.14 10.33
C HIS A 101 18.14 -3.92 11.13
N GLU A 102 18.00 -3.66 12.43
CA GLU A 102 19.15 -3.51 13.33
C GLU A 102 19.46 -4.80 14.09
N GLY A 103 18.51 -5.57 14.50
CA GLY A 103 18.52 -6.88 15.13
C GLY A 103 19.87 -7.45 15.60
N ASP A 104 20.05 -8.75 15.44
CA ASP A 104 21.31 -9.44 15.75
C ASP A 104 22.28 -9.33 14.55
N VAL A 105 23.54 -8.99 14.82
CA VAL A 105 24.60 -8.84 13.81
C VAL A 105 24.88 -10.13 13.03
N THR A 106 24.45 -11.27 13.53
CA THR A 106 24.59 -12.58 12.88
C THR A 106 23.45 -12.90 11.92
N GLU A 107 22.37 -12.11 11.93
CA GLU A 107 21.26 -12.31 11.01
C GLU A 107 21.60 -11.85 9.60
N GLU A 108 21.08 -12.57 8.62
CA GLU A 108 21.34 -12.28 7.20
C GLU A 108 20.87 -10.89 6.81
N ASN A 109 19.72 -10.45 7.33
CA ASN A 109 19.13 -9.13 7.07
C ASN A 109 19.68 -8.01 7.97
N TYR A 110 20.62 -8.27 8.90
CA TYR A 110 21.18 -7.24 9.75
C TYR A 110 21.73 -6.07 8.94
N ASP A 111 21.45 -4.85 9.39
CA ASP A 111 21.92 -3.59 8.80
C ASP A 111 21.51 -3.40 7.33
N THR A 112 20.33 -3.88 6.98
CA THR A 112 19.73 -3.74 5.65
C THR A 112 18.43 -2.92 5.71
N VAL A 113 17.91 -2.53 4.54
CA VAL A 113 16.65 -1.78 4.44
C VAL A 113 15.76 -2.38 3.37
N ASP A 114 14.56 -2.83 3.78
CA ASP A 114 13.52 -3.35 2.91
C ASP A 114 12.40 -2.32 2.69
N LEU A 115 11.56 -2.54 1.67
CA LEU A 115 10.38 -1.73 1.42
C LEU A 115 9.11 -2.55 1.66
N ARG A 116 8.26 -2.07 2.56
CA ARG A 116 6.93 -2.63 2.81
C ARG A 116 5.84 -1.71 2.29
N LEU A 117 4.61 -2.17 2.36
CA LEU A 117 3.43 -1.39 2.03
C LEU A 117 2.57 -1.21 3.27
N ALA A 118 2.17 0.03 3.54
CA ALA A 118 1.25 0.37 4.61
C ALA A 118 0.12 1.25 4.08
N TYR A 119 -0.99 1.28 4.81
CA TYR A 119 -2.14 2.12 4.47
C TYR A 119 -2.75 2.77 5.71
N SER A 120 -3.48 3.87 5.48
CA SER A 120 -4.24 4.57 6.51
C SER A 120 -5.46 5.26 5.90
N VAL A 121 -6.53 5.31 6.65
CA VAL A 121 -7.74 6.07 6.27
C VAL A 121 -7.72 7.51 6.79
N ASN A 122 -6.83 7.86 7.72
CA ASN A 122 -6.85 9.16 8.42
C ASN A 122 -5.48 9.78 8.69
N LEU A 123 -4.37 9.19 8.22
CA LEU A 123 -2.98 9.58 8.49
C LEU A 123 -2.48 9.37 9.93
N ASP A 124 -3.33 8.99 10.85
CA ASP A 124 -2.97 8.81 12.26
C ASP A 124 -2.75 7.33 12.60
N ASN A 125 -3.57 6.47 12.03
CA ASN A 125 -3.53 5.03 12.27
C ASN A 125 -3.11 4.32 10.98
N TRP A 126 -2.00 3.63 11.05
CA TRP A 126 -1.40 2.92 9.91
C TRP A 126 -1.33 1.43 10.16
N GLU A 127 -1.56 0.66 9.13
CA GLU A 127 -1.44 -0.79 9.13
C GLU A 127 -0.57 -1.26 7.96
N GLU A 128 0.22 -2.33 8.17
CA GLU A 128 0.88 -2.99 7.05
C GLU A 128 -0.16 -3.70 6.18
N ALA A 129 -0.07 -3.55 4.86
CA ALA A 129 -0.99 -4.20 3.93
C ALA A 129 -0.90 -5.73 3.98
N VAL A 130 0.33 -6.25 4.14
CA VAL A 130 0.60 -7.65 4.47
C VAL A 130 1.70 -7.67 5.53
N ILE A 131 1.37 -8.20 6.70
CA ILE A 131 2.26 -8.13 7.87
C ILE A 131 3.57 -8.86 7.60
N GLY A 132 4.68 -8.11 7.68
CA GLY A 132 6.04 -8.64 7.56
C GLY A 132 6.51 -8.97 6.15
N GLU A 133 5.66 -8.82 5.14
CA GLU A 133 6.00 -9.08 3.75
C GLU A 133 6.56 -7.83 3.06
N ASN A 134 7.57 -8.02 2.23
CA ASN A 134 8.13 -6.94 1.45
C ASN A 134 7.24 -6.61 0.25
N PHE A 135 7.09 -5.33 -0.03
CA PHE A 135 6.38 -4.82 -1.21
C PHE A 135 7.28 -4.77 -2.45
N ILE A 136 8.52 -4.34 -2.25
CA ILE A 136 9.59 -4.44 -3.22
C ILE A 136 10.72 -5.21 -2.53
N GLU A 137 11.05 -6.37 -3.08
CA GLU A 137 12.14 -7.21 -2.59
C GLU A 137 13.49 -6.57 -2.89
N ARG A 138 14.44 -6.75 -1.96
CA ARG A 138 15.84 -6.52 -2.25
C ARG A 138 16.35 -7.56 -3.24
N GLY A 139 17.36 -7.19 -4.02
CA GLY A 139 18.09 -8.13 -4.84
C GLY A 139 18.81 -9.20 -4.01
N SER A 140 19.24 -10.25 -4.68
CA SER A 140 19.92 -11.39 -4.06
C SER A 140 21.43 -11.16 -3.91
N GLY A 141 22.04 -11.94 -2.99
CA GLY A 141 23.48 -11.92 -2.74
C GLY A 141 23.90 -10.86 -1.72
N ASN A 142 25.22 -10.67 -1.63
CA ASN A 142 25.86 -9.75 -0.71
C ASN A 142 26.98 -8.98 -1.42
N TYR A 143 27.30 -7.78 -0.89
CA TYR A 143 28.44 -7.00 -1.37
C TYR A 143 29.76 -7.82 -1.28
N PRO A 144 30.64 -7.73 -2.31
CA PRO A 144 30.51 -6.92 -3.52
C PRO A 144 29.83 -7.62 -4.71
N GLU A 145 29.58 -8.93 -4.67
CA GLU A 145 29.13 -9.75 -5.81
C GLU A 145 27.60 -9.80 -5.94
N GLY A 146 26.85 -9.30 -4.96
CA GLY A 146 25.39 -9.28 -4.98
C GLY A 146 24.80 -8.32 -6.01
N GLU A 147 23.49 -8.42 -6.22
CA GLU A 147 22.74 -7.50 -7.07
C GLU A 147 22.82 -6.06 -6.54
N PHE A 148 22.60 -5.06 -7.42
CA PHE A 148 22.84 -3.65 -7.12
C PHE A 148 22.03 -3.11 -5.94
N ASP A 149 20.96 -3.79 -5.55
CA ASP A 149 20.01 -3.41 -4.49
C ASP A 149 19.91 -4.48 -3.38
N CYS A 150 20.86 -5.40 -3.28
CA CYS A 150 20.81 -6.49 -2.30
C CYS A 150 20.97 -6.05 -0.83
N GLY A 151 21.43 -4.82 -0.58
CA GLY A 151 21.66 -4.31 0.78
C GLY A 151 20.57 -3.38 1.29
N CYS A 152 20.27 -2.33 0.55
CA CYS A 152 19.33 -1.30 0.98
C CYS A 152 18.51 -0.76 -0.20
N ILE A 153 17.20 -0.57 0.00
CA ILE A 153 16.33 0.05 -1.01
C ILE A 153 15.49 1.16 -0.39
N TYR A 154 15.33 2.27 -1.15
CA TYR A 154 14.57 3.45 -0.74
C TYR A 154 13.74 3.95 -1.91
N ALA A 155 12.41 3.92 -1.78
CA ALA A 155 11.49 4.34 -2.84
C ALA A 155 11.01 5.77 -2.67
N ALA A 156 10.57 6.36 -3.78
CA ALA A 156 9.74 7.55 -3.83
C ALA A 156 8.25 7.15 -3.95
N ALA A 157 7.35 8.12 -3.81
CA ALA A 157 5.95 7.93 -4.16
C ALA A 157 5.80 7.57 -5.65
N PRO A 158 4.84 6.70 -6.02
CA PRO A 158 4.71 6.23 -7.39
C PRO A 158 4.23 7.32 -8.35
N VAL A 159 4.62 7.17 -9.61
CA VAL A 159 4.16 8.00 -10.72
C VAL A 159 3.16 7.19 -11.56
N PRO A 160 1.90 7.63 -11.68
CA PRO A 160 0.91 6.95 -12.51
C PRO A 160 1.13 7.26 -14.00
N GLU A 161 1.13 6.22 -14.82
CA GLU A 161 1.19 6.33 -16.28
C GLU A 161 0.31 5.26 -16.93
N GLY A 162 -0.73 5.67 -17.66
CA GLY A 162 -1.68 4.76 -18.27
C GLY A 162 -2.33 3.82 -17.25
N LYS A 163 -2.19 2.51 -17.45
CA LYS A 163 -2.70 1.45 -16.56
C LYS A 163 -1.70 1.03 -15.48
N ARG A 164 -0.56 1.70 -15.35
CA ARG A 164 0.54 1.32 -14.45
C ARG A 164 0.87 2.40 -13.43
N LEU A 165 1.48 1.96 -12.33
CA LEU A 165 2.15 2.77 -11.33
C LEU A 165 3.63 2.44 -11.36
N TYR A 166 4.47 3.46 -11.52
CA TYR A 166 5.93 3.29 -11.53
C TYR A 166 6.53 3.76 -10.22
N PHE A 167 7.24 2.87 -9.57
CA PHE A 167 7.97 3.10 -8.33
C PHE A 167 9.45 3.29 -8.67
N TYR A 168 9.93 4.50 -8.51
CA TYR A 168 11.36 4.81 -8.64
C TYR A 168 12.02 4.60 -7.29
N TYR A 169 13.11 3.86 -7.25
CA TYR A 169 13.84 3.60 -6.03
C TYR A 169 15.36 3.66 -6.23
N MET A 170 16.06 3.95 -5.16
CA MET A 170 17.51 3.84 -5.07
C MET A 170 17.83 2.47 -4.43
N GLY A 171 18.69 1.70 -5.09
CA GLY A 171 19.27 0.48 -4.56
C GLY A 171 20.72 0.69 -4.14
N GLY A 172 21.14 0.04 -3.07
CA GLY A 172 22.53 -0.06 -2.64
C GLY A 172 22.90 -1.51 -2.38
N ASN A 173 24.04 -1.96 -2.92
CA ASN A 173 24.47 -3.36 -2.85
C ASN A 173 25.17 -3.74 -1.53
N GLY A 174 25.34 -2.82 -0.60
CA GLY A 174 25.96 -3.04 0.69
C GLY A 174 25.06 -2.68 1.86
N ARG A 175 25.48 -3.04 3.06
CA ARG A 175 24.78 -2.75 4.32
C ARG A 175 24.66 -1.25 4.57
N HIS A 176 23.67 -0.84 5.36
CA HIS A 176 23.32 0.56 5.58
C HIS A 176 24.48 1.40 6.18
N THR A 177 25.21 0.86 7.15
CA THR A 177 26.34 1.54 7.80
C THR A 177 27.67 1.30 7.08
N GLY A 178 27.74 0.31 6.18
CA GLY A 178 28.92 -0.04 5.42
C GLY A 178 29.08 0.73 4.11
N PHE A 179 30.20 0.47 3.41
CA PHE A 179 30.36 0.92 2.05
C PHE A 179 29.38 0.21 1.11
N ARG A 180 28.79 0.94 0.20
CA ARG A 180 27.92 0.42 -0.86
C ARG A 180 28.01 1.28 -2.12
N GLU A 181 27.85 0.65 -3.24
CA GLU A 181 27.56 1.31 -4.51
C GLU A 181 26.04 1.51 -4.61
N THR A 182 25.63 2.59 -5.23
CA THR A 182 24.21 2.92 -5.33
C THR A 182 23.81 3.16 -6.78
N SER A 183 22.61 2.71 -7.14
CA SER A 183 22.00 2.92 -8.46
C SER A 183 20.52 3.21 -8.33
N PHE A 184 19.94 3.80 -9.37
CA PHE A 184 18.51 4.00 -9.46
C PHE A 184 17.87 2.90 -10.32
N SER A 185 16.67 2.50 -9.93
CA SER A 185 15.88 1.55 -10.68
C SER A 185 14.40 1.93 -10.64
N ARG A 186 13.61 1.16 -11.37
CA ARG A 186 12.17 1.36 -11.51
C ARG A 186 11.45 0.03 -11.52
N GLY A 187 10.55 -0.16 -10.55
CA GLY A 187 9.52 -1.19 -10.58
C GLY A 187 8.22 -0.67 -11.20
N CYS A 188 7.36 -1.55 -11.68
CA CYS A 188 6.03 -1.18 -12.10
C CYS A 188 4.98 -2.16 -11.58
N LEU A 189 3.80 -1.62 -11.30
CA LEU A 189 2.62 -2.34 -10.83
C LEU A 189 1.43 -1.96 -11.71
N GLU A 190 0.56 -2.91 -12.03
CA GLU A 190 -0.76 -2.59 -12.58
C GLU A 190 -1.58 -1.82 -11.55
N LYS A 191 -2.35 -0.81 -11.98
CA LYS A 191 -3.21 -0.06 -11.08
C LYS A 191 -4.15 -0.99 -10.33
N ASP A 192 -4.44 -0.67 -9.08
CA ASP A 192 -5.28 -1.41 -8.13
C ASP A 192 -4.72 -2.78 -7.68
N CYS A 193 -3.54 -3.18 -8.14
CA CYS A 193 -2.95 -4.50 -7.89
C CYS A 193 -1.87 -4.51 -6.81
N PHE A 194 -2.03 -3.73 -5.73
CA PHE A 194 -1.03 -3.63 -4.65
C PHE A 194 -0.86 -4.93 -3.86
N VAL A 195 -1.95 -5.60 -3.56
CA VAL A 195 -2.00 -6.87 -2.84
C VAL A 195 -3.09 -7.75 -3.43
N TYR A 196 -3.01 -9.04 -3.21
CA TYR A 196 -4.04 -9.99 -3.65
C TYR A 196 -4.25 -11.11 -2.65
N TYR A 197 -5.43 -11.72 -2.71
CA TYR A 197 -5.71 -12.99 -2.07
C TYR A 197 -5.51 -14.12 -3.09
N GLY A 198 -4.72 -15.11 -2.73
CA GLY A 198 -4.41 -16.27 -3.55
C GLY A 198 -4.68 -17.57 -2.80
N GLN A 199 -4.71 -18.71 -3.53
CA GLN A 199 -4.82 -20.02 -2.91
C GLN A 199 -3.51 -20.38 -2.20
N LYS A 200 -3.59 -20.73 -0.91
CA LYS A 200 -2.48 -21.33 -0.18
C LYS A 200 -2.23 -22.77 -0.62
N ASN A 201 -3.30 -23.51 -0.88
CA ASN A 201 -3.26 -24.88 -1.40
C ASN A 201 -3.97 -24.94 -2.75
N LYS A 202 -3.21 -25.17 -3.82
CA LYS A 202 -3.72 -25.20 -5.20
C LYS A 202 -4.76 -26.33 -5.46
N ALA A 203 -4.78 -27.36 -4.62
CA ALA A 203 -5.74 -28.45 -4.72
C ALA A 203 -7.10 -28.15 -4.06
N GLN A 204 -7.23 -27.03 -3.38
CA GLN A 204 -8.45 -26.65 -2.64
C GLN A 204 -8.93 -25.26 -3.10
N GLU A 205 -10.23 -25.13 -3.25
CA GLU A 205 -10.85 -23.81 -3.48
C GLU A 205 -10.54 -22.87 -2.33
N ALA A 206 -10.15 -21.64 -2.64
CA ALA A 206 -9.97 -20.58 -1.65
C ALA A 206 -11.31 -19.86 -1.40
N VAL A 207 -11.49 -19.40 -0.18
CA VAL A 207 -12.68 -18.66 0.23
C VAL A 207 -12.25 -17.38 0.93
N LEU A 208 -12.68 -16.24 0.38
CA LEU A 208 -12.55 -14.92 0.98
C LEU A 208 -13.92 -14.45 1.44
N THR A 209 -14.04 -14.03 2.69
CA THR A 209 -15.26 -13.44 3.24
C THR A 209 -14.96 -12.03 3.72
N THR A 210 -15.73 -11.04 3.26
CA THR A 210 -15.56 -9.64 3.68
C THR A 210 -16.15 -9.38 5.06
N ASN A 211 -15.76 -8.28 5.68
CA ASN A 211 -16.55 -7.69 6.74
C ASN A 211 -17.93 -7.27 6.19
N PRO A 212 -18.96 -7.12 7.05
CA PRO A 212 -20.26 -6.59 6.63
C PRO A 212 -20.13 -5.17 6.06
N PHE A 213 -20.91 -4.88 5.02
CA PHE A 213 -21.00 -3.55 4.39
C PHE A 213 -22.43 -3.31 3.91
N PHE A 214 -22.78 -2.04 3.66
CA PHE A 214 -24.08 -1.70 3.11
C PHE A 214 -24.04 -1.87 1.59
N PHE A 215 -24.88 -2.75 1.04
CA PHE A 215 -25.00 -2.99 -0.39
C PHE A 215 -26.38 -2.50 -0.86
N TYR A 216 -26.39 -1.46 -1.68
CA TYR A 216 -27.63 -0.75 -2.07
C TYR A 216 -28.04 -0.96 -3.53
N GLY A 217 -27.21 -1.59 -4.32
CA GLY A 217 -27.46 -1.80 -5.73
C GLY A 217 -27.25 -3.23 -6.21
N LYS A 218 -27.07 -3.36 -7.50
CA LYS A 218 -26.85 -4.66 -8.18
C LYS A 218 -25.52 -4.71 -8.91
N ASN A 219 -24.84 -3.57 -9.00
CA ASN A 219 -23.58 -3.48 -9.69
C ASN A 219 -22.47 -3.88 -8.71
N LEU A 220 -21.76 -4.92 -9.07
CA LEU A 220 -20.56 -5.38 -8.40
C LEU A 220 -19.56 -5.79 -9.46
N SER A 221 -18.32 -5.41 -9.29
CA SER A 221 -17.19 -5.87 -10.09
C SER A 221 -16.13 -6.44 -9.17
N VAL A 222 -15.38 -7.40 -9.65
CA VAL A 222 -14.21 -7.96 -8.97
C VAL A 222 -12.98 -7.78 -9.84
N LEU A 223 -11.88 -7.34 -9.23
CA LEU A 223 -10.58 -7.27 -9.90
C LEU A 223 -9.87 -8.60 -9.72
N VAL A 224 -9.67 -9.31 -10.81
CA VAL A 224 -9.10 -10.65 -10.80
C VAL A 224 -8.04 -10.82 -11.88
N ARG A 225 -7.01 -11.60 -11.57
CA ARG A 225 -6.10 -12.19 -12.56
C ARG A 225 -6.40 -13.67 -12.61
N ALA A 226 -6.99 -14.12 -13.70
CA ALA A 226 -7.54 -15.45 -13.86
C ALA A 226 -6.95 -16.15 -15.08
N GLY A 227 -6.47 -17.39 -14.92
CA GLY A 227 -6.03 -18.26 -16.00
C GLY A 227 -7.19 -18.95 -16.72
N GLU A 228 -6.90 -19.80 -17.69
CA GLU A 228 -7.91 -20.52 -18.48
C GLU A 228 -8.74 -21.52 -17.64
N GLU A 229 -8.11 -22.19 -16.67
CA GLU A 229 -8.77 -23.16 -15.78
C GLU A 229 -9.27 -22.53 -14.46
N SER A 230 -9.36 -21.22 -14.39
CA SER A 230 -9.75 -20.51 -13.19
C SER A 230 -11.25 -20.56 -12.94
N SER A 231 -11.64 -20.55 -11.68
CA SER A 231 -13.03 -20.38 -11.28
C SER A 231 -13.15 -19.25 -10.26
N VAL A 232 -14.20 -18.45 -10.39
CA VAL A 232 -14.59 -17.44 -9.42
C VAL A 232 -16.10 -17.45 -9.27
N ALA A 233 -16.57 -17.53 -8.04
CA ALA A 233 -17.98 -17.38 -7.69
C ALA A 233 -18.12 -16.31 -6.60
N VAL A 234 -19.14 -15.48 -6.71
CA VAL A 234 -19.46 -14.42 -5.75
C VAL A 234 -20.81 -14.74 -5.12
N GLU A 235 -20.84 -14.76 -3.80
CA GLU A 235 -22.06 -15.03 -3.02
C GLU A 235 -22.33 -13.82 -2.12
N VAL A 236 -23.54 -13.33 -2.10
CA VAL A 236 -24.03 -12.36 -1.11
C VAL A 236 -24.69 -13.13 0.00
N LEU A 237 -24.23 -12.91 1.23
CA LEU A 237 -24.74 -13.56 2.42
C LEU A 237 -25.66 -12.61 3.17
N ASP A 238 -26.72 -13.15 3.75
CA ASP A 238 -27.56 -12.46 4.72
C ASP A 238 -26.89 -12.39 6.11
N ASN A 239 -27.57 -11.78 7.07
CA ASN A 239 -27.09 -11.63 8.45
C ASN A 239 -26.95 -12.98 9.20
N GLU A 240 -27.56 -14.04 8.70
CA GLU A 240 -27.46 -15.39 9.26
C GLU A 240 -26.34 -16.20 8.61
N GLY A 241 -25.67 -15.62 7.59
CA GLY A 241 -24.60 -16.25 6.82
C GLY A 241 -25.09 -17.21 5.74
N CYS A 242 -26.40 -17.20 5.47
CA CYS A 242 -26.98 -17.99 4.39
C CYS A 242 -26.76 -17.27 3.05
N VAL A 243 -26.58 -18.05 1.98
CA VAL A 243 -26.43 -17.50 0.65
C VAL A 243 -27.77 -16.96 0.16
N HIS A 244 -27.84 -15.65 0.01
CA HIS A 244 -29.01 -14.95 -0.50
C HIS A 244 -29.02 -14.96 -2.03
N ILE A 245 -27.85 -14.75 -2.65
CA ILE A 245 -27.69 -14.77 -4.10
C ILE A 245 -26.28 -15.16 -4.53
N LYS A 246 -26.18 -15.71 -5.72
CA LYS A 246 -24.93 -16.08 -6.37
C LYS A 246 -24.74 -15.36 -7.70
N GLY A 247 -23.48 -15.16 -8.06
CA GLY A 247 -23.08 -14.62 -9.34
C GLY A 247 -21.68 -15.08 -9.72
N LYS A 248 -21.31 -14.77 -10.94
CA LYS A 248 -19.97 -15.04 -11.48
C LYS A 248 -19.45 -13.80 -12.19
N PRO A 249 -18.14 -13.54 -12.16
CA PRO A 249 -17.55 -12.52 -13.03
C PRO A 249 -17.88 -12.82 -14.49
N GLY A 250 -18.27 -11.81 -15.24
CA GLY A 250 -18.50 -11.92 -16.68
C GLY A 250 -17.26 -12.41 -17.42
N GLN A 251 -17.44 -12.77 -18.68
CA GLN A 251 -16.32 -13.15 -19.54
C GLN A 251 -15.36 -11.98 -19.75
N ARG A 252 -14.11 -12.34 -20.08
CA ARG A 252 -13.08 -11.38 -20.48
C ARG A 252 -13.56 -10.55 -21.68
N THR A 253 -13.31 -9.25 -21.66
CA THR A 253 -13.55 -8.40 -22.83
C THR A 253 -12.45 -8.68 -23.88
N GLU A 254 -12.83 -9.04 -25.09
CA GLU A 254 -11.95 -9.53 -26.18
C GLU A 254 -10.82 -8.59 -26.63
N ASN A 255 -10.74 -7.36 -26.12
CA ASN A 255 -9.80 -6.33 -26.60
C ASN A 255 -8.48 -6.21 -25.82
N GLU A 256 -8.20 -7.07 -24.84
CA GLU A 256 -6.95 -7.00 -24.08
C GLU A 256 -6.08 -8.22 -24.31
N THR A 257 -5.04 -8.04 -25.14
CA THR A 257 -4.20 -9.08 -25.75
C THR A 257 -3.02 -9.56 -24.90
N GLU A 258 -2.84 -9.08 -23.68
CA GLU A 258 -1.79 -9.60 -22.80
C GLU A 258 -2.38 -10.61 -21.81
N GLY A 259 -2.16 -11.89 -22.05
CA GLY A 259 -2.47 -12.95 -21.10
C GLY A 259 -1.72 -12.72 -19.79
N GLY A 260 -2.46 -12.62 -18.67
CA GLY A 260 -1.90 -12.48 -17.33
C GLY A 260 -2.13 -11.13 -16.64
N SER A 261 -2.80 -10.17 -17.25
CA SER A 261 -3.18 -8.90 -16.59
C SER A 261 -4.39 -9.08 -15.68
N ALA A 262 -4.45 -8.26 -14.61
CA ALA A 262 -5.64 -8.17 -13.78
C ALA A 262 -6.73 -7.32 -14.47
N GLU A 263 -7.98 -7.72 -14.33
CA GLU A 263 -9.13 -7.10 -15.00
C GLU A 263 -10.28 -6.91 -14.02
N TRP A 264 -10.93 -5.74 -14.09
CA TRP A 264 -12.23 -5.52 -13.48
C TRP A 264 -13.31 -6.25 -14.27
N ARG A 265 -13.97 -7.25 -13.65
CA ARG A 265 -15.02 -8.03 -14.26
C ARG A 265 -16.34 -7.80 -13.52
N LYS A 266 -17.36 -7.32 -14.24
CA LYS A 266 -18.69 -7.14 -13.66
C LYS A 266 -19.29 -8.51 -13.29
N VAL A 267 -19.87 -8.59 -12.10
CA VAL A 267 -20.55 -9.81 -11.65
C VAL A 267 -21.89 -9.94 -12.37
N VAL A 268 -22.10 -11.10 -13.00
CA VAL A 268 -23.37 -11.50 -13.59
C VAL A 268 -24.07 -12.40 -12.57
N TRP A 269 -25.20 -11.92 -12.09
CA TRP A 269 -25.97 -12.62 -11.07
C TRP A 269 -26.84 -13.71 -11.70
N GLU A 270 -27.09 -14.81 -10.96
CA GLU A 270 -28.01 -15.89 -11.35
C GLU A 270 -29.45 -15.38 -11.41
N GLU A 271 -30.32 -16.10 -12.14
CA GLU A 271 -31.74 -15.73 -12.26
C GLU A 271 -32.41 -15.72 -10.88
N GLY A 272 -33.24 -14.69 -10.62
CA GLY A 272 -33.94 -14.50 -9.33
C GLY A 272 -33.50 -13.25 -8.55
N PHE A 273 -32.34 -12.67 -8.84
CA PHE A 273 -31.87 -11.43 -8.17
C PHE A 273 -32.77 -10.19 -8.40
N GLY A 274 -33.74 -10.27 -9.28
CA GLY A 274 -34.47 -9.08 -9.75
C GLY A 274 -35.57 -8.57 -8.84
N ASN A 275 -36.30 -9.43 -8.17
CA ASN A 275 -37.60 -9.09 -7.57
C ASN A 275 -37.60 -9.04 -6.03
N GLU A 276 -36.63 -9.62 -5.35
CA GLU A 276 -36.58 -9.71 -3.88
C GLU A 276 -35.39 -8.97 -3.25
N TRP A 277 -34.50 -8.40 -4.06
CA TRP A 277 -33.35 -7.66 -3.56
C TRP A 277 -33.76 -6.41 -2.78
N LYS A 278 -33.33 -6.29 -1.55
CA LYS A 278 -33.46 -5.09 -0.74
C LYS A 278 -32.07 -4.58 -0.36
N PRO A 279 -31.83 -3.27 -0.49
CA PRO A 279 -30.63 -2.67 0.07
C PRO A 279 -30.52 -3.00 1.56
N GLY A 280 -29.30 -3.34 2.00
CA GLY A 280 -29.10 -3.73 3.40
C GLY A 280 -27.64 -4.04 3.71
N ILE A 281 -27.42 -4.48 4.95
CA ILE A 281 -26.12 -4.95 5.40
C ILE A 281 -25.93 -6.40 4.94
N HIS A 282 -24.84 -6.62 4.21
CA HIS A 282 -24.50 -7.91 3.64
C HIS A 282 -23.03 -8.20 3.82
N THR A 283 -22.67 -9.47 3.67
CA THR A 283 -21.31 -9.96 3.59
C THR A 283 -21.11 -10.62 2.23
N LEU A 284 -19.98 -10.35 1.57
CA LEU A 284 -19.61 -11.09 0.37
C LEU A 284 -18.72 -12.27 0.72
N ARG A 285 -18.98 -13.38 0.04
CA ARG A 285 -18.10 -14.54 -0.01
C ARG A 285 -17.66 -14.75 -1.44
N ILE A 286 -16.36 -14.73 -1.67
CA ILE A 286 -15.75 -14.99 -2.98
C ILE A 286 -15.05 -16.33 -2.88
N ARG A 287 -15.47 -17.29 -3.72
CA ARG A 287 -14.84 -18.59 -3.88
C ARG A 287 -14.04 -18.58 -5.15
N PHE A 288 -12.81 -19.05 -5.11
CA PHE A 288 -11.95 -18.99 -6.29
C PHE A 288 -10.89 -20.09 -6.32
N SER A 289 -10.55 -20.51 -7.55
CA SER A 289 -9.46 -21.44 -7.84
C SER A 289 -8.63 -20.92 -9.00
N GLN A 290 -7.32 -21.13 -8.94
CA GLN A 290 -6.34 -20.71 -9.95
C GLN A 290 -6.47 -19.23 -10.34
N THR A 291 -6.79 -18.39 -9.34
CA THR A 291 -7.11 -16.97 -9.50
C THR A 291 -6.44 -16.17 -8.40
N GLN A 292 -6.05 -14.95 -8.72
CA GLN A 292 -5.68 -13.89 -7.76
C GLN A 292 -6.83 -12.88 -7.69
N VAL A 293 -7.32 -12.58 -6.50
CA VAL A 293 -8.39 -11.60 -6.25
C VAL A 293 -7.77 -10.36 -5.61
N TYR A 294 -7.86 -9.22 -6.28
CA TYR A 294 -7.25 -7.96 -5.87
C TYR A 294 -8.23 -7.00 -5.22
N GLY A 295 -9.48 -6.97 -5.63
CA GLY A 295 -10.44 -6.01 -5.10
C GLY A 295 -11.87 -6.24 -5.53
N ILE A 296 -12.75 -5.46 -4.91
CA ILE A 296 -14.18 -5.36 -5.23
C ILE A 296 -14.57 -3.89 -5.34
N GLU A 297 -15.47 -3.56 -6.26
CA GLU A 297 -16.10 -2.24 -6.39
C GLU A 297 -17.57 -2.39 -6.76
N GLY A 298 -18.39 -1.37 -6.53
CA GLY A 298 -19.79 -1.38 -6.94
C GLY A 298 -20.68 -0.52 -6.08
N ASP A 299 -21.97 -0.84 -6.09
CA ASP A 299 -23.02 -0.15 -5.32
C ASP A 299 -22.94 -0.53 -3.82
N LEU A 300 -21.78 -0.30 -3.19
CA LEU A 300 -21.50 -0.67 -1.80
C LEU A 300 -20.91 0.50 -1.01
N GLU A 301 -21.20 0.55 0.27
CA GLU A 301 -20.65 1.50 1.21
C GLU A 301 -20.08 0.74 2.41
N LEU A 302 -18.82 0.96 2.70
CA LEU A 302 -18.17 0.40 3.89
C LEU A 302 -18.82 1.04 5.12
N ILE A 303 -19.46 0.22 5.94
CA ILE A 303 -19.94 0.65 7.26
C ILE A 303 -18.68 0.92 8.08
N GLY A 304 -18.48 2.20 8.41
CA GLY A 304 -17.24 2.72 8.97
C GLY A 304 -16.66 1.80 10.04
N ILE A 305 -15.37 1.52 9.91
CA ILE A 305 -14.60 0.82 10.92
C ILE A 305 -14.58 1.73 12.14
N ARG A 306 -15.35 1.41 13.17
CA ARG A 306 -15.16 1.98 14.51
C ARG A 306 -13.94 1.28 15.08
N TYR A 307 -12.83 1.99 15.14
CA TYR A 307 -11.76 1.61 16.05
C TYR A 307 -12.25 1.97 17.47
N GLU A 308 -12.51 0.98 18.30
CA GLU A 308 -12.63 1.15 19.74
C GLU A 308 -11.22 1.18 20.36
#